data_bb2c4790afca16a1c2eb57a0d1c93d23
#
_entry.id   bb2c4790afca16a1c2eb57a0d1c93d23
#
_cell.length_a   1.000
_cell.length_b   1.000
_cell.length_c   1.000
_cell.angle_alpha   90.00
_cell.angle_beta   90.00
_cell.angle_gamma   90.00
#
_symmetry.space_group_name_H-M   'P 1'
#
loop_
_entity.id
_entity.type
_entity.pdbx_description
1 polymer ?
#
loop_
_entity_poly.entity_id
_entity_poly.type
_entity_poly.pdbx_seq_one_letter_code
_entity_poly.pdbx_strand_id
1 'polypeptide(L)'
;MDKLKNLPRGAGLAGALIVLIIAASFISPFFLKPANLLNVLRQVAMYGILGIGMTFVILTKGIDLSVGSTVALTGVIGAILLERGVPIPLVILACLAIGVAVGAVNGFGVSYWRIPAFIMTLGTMVM
;
A
#
# COMPACT_ATOMS: atom_id res chain seq x y z
N MET A 1 16.48 -31.56 17.36
CA MET A 1 16.44 -30.55 16.30
C MET A 1 15.22 -30.66 15.39
N ASP A 2 14.33 -31.67 15.56
CA ASP A 2 13.18 -31.90 14.65
C ASP A 2 11.90 -31.08 14.93
N LYS A 3 11.79 -30.44 16.10
CA LYS A 3 10.59 -29.64 16.42
C LYS A 3 10.46 -28.33 15.63
N LEU A 4 11.55 -27.84 15.02
CA LEU A 4 11.55 -26.61 14.21
C LEU A 4 11.01 -26.85 12.79
N LYS A 5 11.01 -28.09 12.30
CA LYS A 5 10.50 -28.44 10.95
C LYS A 5 8.99 -28.43 10.82
N ASN A 6 8.26 -28.49 11.94
CA ASN A 6 6.80 -28.56 11.98
C ASN A 6 6.15 -27.21 12.32
N LEU A 7 6.91 -26.12 12.37
CA LEU A 7 6.33 -24.79 12.58
C LEU A 7 5.55 -24.34 11.33
N PRO A 8 4.34 -23.77 11.51
CA PRO A 8 3.62 -23.17 10.40
C PRO A 8 4.49 -22.13 9.68
N ARG A 9 4.39 -22.07 8.35
CA ARG A 9 5.26 -21.24 7.49
C ARG A 9 5.41 -19.77 7.94
N GLY A 10 4.48 -19.25 8.76
CA GLY A 10 4.54 -17.89 9.33
C GLY A 10 5.16 -17.79 10.72
N ALA A 11 5.41 -18.90 11.43
CA ALA A 11 5.84 -18.85 12.83
C ALA A 11 7.22 -18.20 13.02
N GLY A 12 8.14 -18.40 12.08
CA GLY A 12 9.45 -17.75 12.10
C GLY A 12 9.35 -16.23 11.94
N LEU A 13 8.50 -15.78 11.03
CA LEU A 13 8.24 -14.35 10.81
C LEU A 13 7.55 -13.71 12.02
N ALA A 14 6.55 -14.39 12.59
CA ALA A 14 5.86 -13.92 13.78
C ALA A 14 6.82 -13.87 14.99
N GLY A 15 7.67 -14.87 15.16
CA GLY A 15 8.70 -14.88 16.21
C GLY A 15 9.70 -13.74 16.07
N ALA A 16 10.20 -13.49 14.85
CA ALA A 16 11.09 -12.37 14.56
C ALA A 16 10.41 -11.02 14.87
N LEU A 17 9.14 -10.86 14.51
CA LEU A 17 8.37 -9.65 14.80
C LEU A 17 8.22 -9.43 16.31
N ILE A 18 7.90 -10.47 17.07
CA ILE A 18 7.77 -10.39 18.54
C ILE A 18 9.09 -9.97 19.16
N VAL A 19 10.22 -10.57 18.74
CA VAL A 19 11.55 -10.21 19.25
C VAL A 19 11.86 -8.73 18.94
N LEU A 20 11.55 -8.25 17.74
CA LEU A 20 11.74 -6.85 17.36
C LEU A 20 10.88 -5.90 18.20
N ILE A 21 9.62 -6.24 18.47
CA ILE A 21 8.72 -5.44 19.31
C ILE A 21 9.27 -5.34 20.73
N ILE A 22 9.71 -6.46 21.30
CA ILE A 22 10.30 -6.50 22.64
C ILE A 22 11.57 -5.66 22.68
N ALA A 23 12.49 -5.85 21.73
CA ALA A 23 13.72 -5.07 21.66
C ALA A 23 13.45 -3.57 21.53
N ALA A 24 12.56 -3.17 20.64
CA ALA A 24 12.17 -1.77 20.44
C ALA A 24 11.54 -1.15 21.69
N SER A 25 10.78 -1.94 22.47
CA SER A 25 10.15 -1.49 23.72
C SER A 25 11.20 -1.17 24.81
N PHE A 26 12.32 -1.88 24.82
CA PHE A 26 13.42 -1.59 25.76
C PHE A 26 14.30 -0.42 25.29
N ILE A 27 14.46 -0.24 23.99
CA ILE A 27 15.33 0.81 23.42
C ILE A 27 14.65 2.18 23.49
N SER A 28 13.33 2.26 23.28
CA SER A 28 12.62 3.52 23.19
C SER A 28 11.44 3.62 24.17
N PRO A 29 11.46 4.57 25.10
CA PRO A 29 10.35 4.80 26.03
C PRO A 29 9.10 5.35 25.32
N PHE A 30 9.22 5.75 24.05
CA PHE A 30 8.11 6.26 23.23
C PHE A 30 7.43 5.15 22.43
N PHE A 31 8.04 3.97 22.30
CA PHE A 31 7.59 2.91 21.41
C PHE A 31 6.15 2.45 21.72
N LEU A 32 5.84 2.20 22.99
CA LEU A 32 4.51 1.73 23.44
C LEU A 32 3.54 2.86 23.80
N LYS A 33 3.92 4.13 23.61
CA LYS A 33 2.99 5.23 23.88
C LYS A 33 1.78 5.17 22.94
N PRO A 34 0.56 5.47 23.43
CA PRO A 34 -0.67 5.43 22.61
C PRO A 34 -0.57 6.25 21.32
N ALA A 35 0.08 7.41 21.36
CA ALA A 35 0.29 8.25 20.19
C ALA A 35 1.11 7.54 19.10
N ASN A 36 2.18 6.83 19.49
CA ASN A 36 2.98 6.07 18.54
C ASN A 36 2.21 4.85 18.00
N LEU A 37 1.49 4.14 18.86
CA LEU A 37 0.67 3.00 18.43
C LEU A 37 -0.40 3.41 17.43
N LEU A 38 -1.07 4.55 17.66
CA LEU A 38 -2.05 5.10 16.71
C LEU A 38 -1.39 5.48 15.37
N ASN A 39 -0.19 6.03 15.39
CA ASN A 39 0.55 6.34 14.17
C ASN A 39 0.93 5.07 13.40
N VAL A 40 1.40 4.04 14.10
CA VAL A 40 1.68 2.73 13.50
C VAL A 40 0.42 2.13 12.89
N LEU A 41 -0.71 2.14 13.62
CA LEU A 41 -1.99 1.62 13.11
C LEU A 41 -2.45 2.37 11.84
N ARG A 42 -2.31 3.71 11.79
CA ARG A 42 -2.62 4.50 10.59
C ARG A 42 -1.75 4.08 9.40
N GLN A 43 -0.45 3.90 9.61
CA GLN A 43 0.45 3.45 8.55
C GLN A 43 0.11 2.03 8.07
N VAL A 44 -0.11 1.11 9.01
CA VAL A 44 -0.51 -0.27 8.70
C VAL A 44 -1.83 -0.31 7.92
N ALA A 45 -2.80 0.54 8.27
CA ALA A 45 -4.06 0.62 7.55
C ALA A 45 -3.85 1.06 6.08
N MET A 46 -3.04 2.09 5.85
CA MET A 46 -2.72 2.54 4.49
C MET A 46 -2.00 1.47 3.67
N TYR A 47 -0.90 0.92 4.20
CA TYR A 47 -0.15 -0.14 3.52
C TYR A 47 -0.96 -1.42 3.36
N GLY A 48 -1.86 -1.72 4.31
CA GLY A 48 -2.75 -2.86 4.24
C GLY A 48 -3.72 -2.76 3.06
N ILE A 49 -4.35 -1.62 2.85
CA ILE A 49 -5.24 -1.37 1.70
C ILE A 49 -4.46 -1.49 0.39
N LEU A 50 -3.27 -0.88 0.30
CA LEU A 50 -2.41 -0.98 -0.86
C LEU A 50 -1.97 -2.42 -1.12
N GLY A 51 -1.62 -3.16 -0.05
CA GLY A 51 -1.22 -4.57 -0.14
C GLY A 51 -2.35 -5.47 -0.65
N ILE A 52 -3.59 -5.22 -0.24
CA ILE A 52 -4.75 -5.94 -0.78
C ILE A 52 -4.89 -5.66 -2.28
N GLY A 53 -4.81 -4.40 -2.71
CA GLY A 53 -4.84 -4.04 -4.13
C GLY A 53 -3.72 -4.73 -4.93
N MET A 54 -2.48 -4.67 -4.42
CA MET A 54 -1.34 -5.33 -5.05
C MET A 54 -1.49 -6.85 -5.12
N THR A 55 -2.18 -7.46 -4.16
CA THR A 55 -2.43 -8.91 -4.19
C THR A 55 -3.21 -9.31 -5.44
N PHE A 56 -4.23 -8.54 -5.84
CA PHE A 56 -4.98 -8.81 -7.07
C PHE A 56 -4.09 -8.70 -8.31
N VAL A 57 -3.21 -7.70 -8.36
CA VAL A 57 -2.25 -7.55 -9.47
C VAL A 57 -1.29 -8.74 -9.54
N ILE A 58 -0.74 -9.17 -8.41
CA ILE A 58 0.19 -10.31 -8.34
C ILE A 58 -0.51 -11.63 -8.71
N LEU A 59 -1.77 -11.81 -8.32
CA LEU A 59 -2.57 -13.00 -8.70
C LEU A 59 -2.74 -13.11 -10.21
N THR A 60 -2.77 -11.99 -10.94
CA THR A 60 -2.79 -11.97 -12.41
C THR A 60 -1.39 -12.07 -13.05
N LYS A 61 -0.35 -12.38 -12.24
CA LYS A 61 1.06 -12.43 -12.65
C LYS A 61 1.59 -11.09 -13.18
N GLY A 62 0.95 -9.98 -12.80
CA GLY A 62 1.39 -8.62 -13.09
C GLY A 62 2.27 -8.04 -11.98
N ILE A 63 2.98 -6.97 -12.33
CA ILE A 63 3.67 -6.08 -11.38
C ILE A 63 3.18 -4.68 -11.70
N ASP A 64 2.64 -3.97 -10.69
CA ASP A 64 2.22 -2.57 -10.84
C ASP A 64 3.20 -1.65 -10.10
N LEU A 65 3.99 -0.92 -10.87
CA LEU A 65 4.95 0.06 -10.34
C LEU A 65 4.31 1.44 -10.16
N SER A 66 3.12 1.67 -10.71
CA SER A 66 2.44 2.97 -10.67
C SER A 66 1.72 3.25 -9.34
N VAL A 67 1.62 2.25 -8.45
CA VAL A 67 0.91 2.39 -7.16
C VAL A 67 1.43 3.57 -6.35
N GLY A 68 2.75 3.71 -6.22
CA GLY A 68 3.37 4.80 -5.46
C GLY A 68 3.06 6.18 -6.03
N SER A 69 3.19 6.36 -7.35
CA SER A 69 2.88 7.62 -8.03
C SER A 69 1.38 7.94 -7.99
N THR A 70 0.52 6.94 -8.11
CA THR A 70 -0.94 7.10 -7.98
C THR A 70 -1.33 7.58 -6.58
N VAL A 71 -0.71 7.02 -5.53
CA VAL A 71 -0.91 7.47 -4.14
C VAL A 71 -0.44 8.92 -3.97
N ALA A 72 0.73 9.26 -4.51
CA ALA A 72 1.25 10.63 -4.45
C ALA A 72 0.33 11.61 -5.18
N LEU A 73 -0.11 11.28 -6.41
CA LEU A 73 -1.01 12.10 -7.21
C LEU A 73 -2.34 12.34 -6.49
N THR A 74 -2.98 11.28 -6.01
CA THR A 74 -4.26 11.38 -5.30
C THR A 74 -4.12 12.14 -3.99
N GLY A 75 -3.00 11.98 -3.28
CA GLY A 75 -2.69 12.73 -2.06
C GLY A 75 -2.55 14.22 -2.30
N VAL A 76 -1.81 14.62 -3.34
CA VAL A 76 -1.64 16.03 -3.71
C VAL A 76 -2.96 16.66 -4.16
N ILE A 77 -3.70 15.98 -5.05
CA ILE A 77 -5.00 16.49 -5.54
C ILE A 77 -5.99 16.57 -4.37
N GLY A 78 -6.04 15.56 -3.51
CA GLY A 78 -6.89 15.57 -2.31
C GLY A 78 -6.59 16.73 -1.39
N ALA A 79 -5.31 17.02 -1.13
CA ALA A 79 -4.90 18.16 -0.32
C ALA A 79 -5.34 19.51 -0.94
N ILE A 80 -5.11 19.71 -2.25
CA ILE A 80 -5.52 20.91 -2.96
C ILE A 80 -7.04 21.11 -2.91
N LEU A 81 -7.83 20.05 -3.10
CA LEU A 81 -9.30 20.13 -3.04
C LEU A 81 -9.77 20.48 -1.64
N LEU A 82 -9.15 19.92 -0.59
CA LEU A 82 -9.47 20.27 0.80
C LEU A 82 -9.13 21.73 1.12
N GLU A 83 -7.98 22.24 0.68
CA GLU A 83 -7.61 23.64 0.83
C GLU A 83 -8.60 24.61 0.15
N ARG A 84 -9.20 24.18 -0.95
CA ARG A 84 -10.26 24.93 -1.66
C ARG A 84 -11.63 24.80 -1.01
N GLY A 85 -11.76 24.13 0.12
CA GLY A 85 -13.02 23.96 0.85
C GLY A 85 -13.97 22.95 0.24
N VAL A 86 -13.49 22.07 -0.65
CA VAL A 86 -14.34 21.00 -1.23
C VAL A 86 -14.75 20.03 -0.13
N PRO A 87 -16.04 19.65 -0.03
CA PRO A 87 -16.50 18.71 0.99
C PRO A 87 -15.77 17.35 0.92
N ILE A 88 -15.41 16.81 2.07
CA ILE A 88 -14.64 15.56 2.19
C ILE A 88 -15.19 14.41 1.33
N PRO A 89 -16.51 14.14 1.27
CA PRO A 89 -17.04 13.06 0.43
C PRO A 89 -16.71 13.25 -1.06
N LEU A 90 -16.72 14.49 -1.55
CA LEU A 90 -16.36 14.79 -2.95
C LEU A 90 -14.86 14.63 -3.20
N VAL A 91 -14.03 14.97 -2.22
CA VAL A 91 -12.58 14.73 -2.30
C VAL A 91 -12.30 13.23 -2.38
N ILE A 92 -12.96 12.42 -1.55
CA ILE A 92 -12.82 10.95 -1.60
C ILE A 92 -13.24 10.42 -2.97
N LEU A 93 -14.38 10.86 -3.49
CA LEU A 93 -14.85 10.44 -4.82
C LEU A 93 -13.87 10.84 -5.93
N ALA A 94 -13.31 12.04 -5.87
CA ALA A 94 -12.30 12.49 -6.83
C ALA A 94 -11.03 11.62 -6.78
N CYS A 95 -10.50 11.34 -5.59
CA CYS A 95 -9.34 10.46 -5.42
C CYS A 95 -9.60 9.04 -5.92
N LEU A 96 -10.78 8.49 -5.63
CA LEU A 96 -11.18 7.17 -6.14
C LEU A 96 -11.30 7.18 -7.67
N ALA A 97 -11.89 8.21 -8.26
CA ALA A 97 -12.02 8.35 -9.70
C ALA A 97 -10.66 8.40 -10.41
N ILE A 98 -9.69 9.11 -9.84
CA ILE A 98 -8.30 9.15 -10.34
C ILE A 98 -7.67 7.76 -10.27
N GLY A 99 -7.78 7.08 -9.14
CA GLY A 99 -7.25 5.72 -8.97
C GLY A 99 -7.85 4.74 -9.99
N VAL A 100 -9.18 4.80 -10.18
CA VAL A 100 -9.88 3.99 -11.18
C VAL A 100 -9.42 4.34 -12.60
N ALA A 101 -9.24 5.62 -12.93
CA ALA A 101 -8.79 6.04 -14.26
C ALA A 101 -7.37 5.52 -14.57
N VAL A 102 -6.43 5.67 -13.63
CA VAL A 102 -5.06 5.14 -13.78
C VAL A 102 -5.08 3.62 -13.90
N GLY A 103 -5.83 2.94 -13.04
CA GLY A 103 -5.97 1.49 -13.07
C GLY A 103 -6.62 0.99 -14.37
N ALA A 104 -7.64 1.71 -14.92
CA ALA A 104 -8.27 1.39 -16.17
C ALA A 104 -7.30 1.53 -17.35
N VAL A 105 -6.51 2.60 -17.39
CA VAL A 105 -5.47 2.80 -18.42
C VAL A 105 -4.44 1.67 -18.37
N ASN A 106 -3.93 1.33 -17.19
CA ASN A 106 -2.99 0.24 -17.02
C ASN A 106 -3.60 -1.11 -17.42
N GLY A 107 -4.80 -1.39 -16.92
CA GLY A 107 -5.51 -2.63 -17.23
C GLY A 107 -5.83 -2.79 -18.71
N PHE A 108 -6.25 -1.71 -19.38
CA PHE A 108 -6.51 -1.72 -20.83
C PHE A 108 -5.22 -1.96 -21.63
N GLY A 109 -4.13 -1.26 -21.28
CA GLY A 109 -2.84 -1.45 -21.94
C GLY A 109 -2.30 -2.87 -21.82
N VAL A 110 -2.45 -3.48 -20.63
CA VAL A 110 -2.01 -4.85 -20.38
C VAL A 110 -2.91 -5.88 -21.06
N SER A 111 -4.24 -5.74 -20.95
CA SER A 111 -5.16 -6.77 -21.42
C SER A 111 -5.46 -6.68 -22.91
N TYR A 112 -5.65 -5.48 -23.46
CA TYR A 112 -6.02 -5.28 -24.85
C TYR A 112 -4.79 -5.13 -25.76
N TRP A 113 -3.84 -4.27 -25.41
CA TRP A 113 -2.62 -4.09 -26.20
C TRP A 113 -1.52 -5.12 -25.89
N ARG A 114 -1.75 -5.99 -24.89
CA ARG A 114 -0.81 -7.03 -24.48
C ARG A 114 0.57 -6.51 -24.12
N ILE A 115 0.63 -5.26 -23.64
CA ILE A 115 1.87 -4.68 -23.14
C ILE A 115 2.19 -5.37 -21.80
N PRO A 116 3.43 -5.83 -21.57
CA PRO A 116 3.83 -6.37 -20.27
C PRO A 116 3.48 -5.39 -19.13
N ALA A 117 2.85 -5.88 -18.06
CA ALA A 117 2.35 -5.04 -16.97
C ALA A 117 3.45 -4.13 -16.38
N PHE A 118 4.66 -4.67 -16.23
CA PHE A 118 5.84 -3.92 -15.78
C PHE A 118 6.13 -2.68 -16.67
N ILE A 119 6.08 -2.84 -18.01
CA ILE A 119 6.37 -1.73 -18.95
C ILE A 119 5.23 -0.70 -18.91
N MET A 120 3.98 -1.17 -18.91
CA MET A 120 2.81 -0.28 -18.87
C MET A 120 2.79 0.56 -17.59
N THR A 121 2.98 -0.08 -16.44
CA THR A 121 2.94 0.61 -15.15
C THR A 121 4.18 1.46 -14.88
N LEU A 122 5.33 1.11 -15.44
CA LEU A 122 6.51 1.97 -15.43
C LEU A 122 6.24 3.27 -16.22
N GLY A 123 5.59 3.17 -17.39
CA GLY A 123 5.19 4.34 -18.16
C GLY A 123 4.26 5.27 -17.39
N THR A 124 3.22 4.72 -16.76
CA THR A 124 2.27 5.52 -15.95
C THR A 124 2.87 6.03 -14.64
N MET A 125 3.90 5.39 -14.11
CA MET A 125 4.61 5.86 -12.92
C MET A 125 5.34 7.19 -13.14
N VAL A 126 5.83 7.44 -14.36
CA VAL A 126 6.64 8.64 -14.69
C VAL A 126 5.83 9.77 -15.32
N MET A 127 4.52 9.56 -15.61
CA MET A 127 3.60 10.58 -16.11
C MET A 127 3.03 11.43 -14.96
#